data_17d942246e1cddba3599fec86721a66a
#
_entry.id   17d942246e1cddba3599fec86721a66a
#
_cell.length_a   1.000
_cell.length_b   1.000
_cell.length_c   1.000
_cell.angle_alpha   90.00
_cell.angle_beta   90.00
_cell.angle_gamma   90.00
#
_symmetry.space_group_name_H-M   'P 1'
#
loop_
_entity.id
_entity.type
_entity.pdbx_description
1 polymer ?
#
loop_
_entity_poly.entity_id
_entity_poly.type
_entity_poly.pdbx_seq_one_letter_code
_entity_poly.pdbx_strand_id
1 'polypeptide(L)'
;LHYPLRRQRQMCIRDRRRYGVICWRLLARESDVLPPWRELLRCYHRLEARGEIRGGRFIAGLAGEQFALPEAVVLLRQVRRREPDGTLQVVSAGDPLNLIGSLLPGAKVPAVIGNRLLYRDGIPVAVRMAGRYAYLVETSAQDQESWRQKLLRDPL
;
A
#
# COMPACT_ATOMS: atom_id res chain seq x y z
N LEU A 1 27.84 21.24 -2.81
CA LEU A 1 27.43 20.49 -1.58
C LEU A 1 25.91 20.50 -1.28
N HIS A 2 25.09 21.30 -1.99
CA HIS A 2 23.63 21.39 -1.75
C HIS A 2 22.76 20.55 -2.69
N TYR A 3 23.32 19.97 -3.76
CA TYR A 3 22.59 19.24 -4.78
C TYR A 3 22.01 17.89 -4.30
N PRO A 4 22.70 17.06 -3.51
CA PRO A 4 22.16 15.81 -2.99
C PRO A 4 20.97 16.00 -2.06
N LEU A 5 21.02 17.00 -1.17
CA LEU A 5 19.96 17.30 -0.20
C LEU A 5 18.65 17.76 -0.86
N ARG A 6 18.75 18.49 -1.97
CA ARG A 6 17.57 18.94 -2.74
C ARG A 6 16.89 17.77 -3.45
N ARG A 7 17.65 16.84 -4.03
CA ARG A 7 17.13 15.59 -4.62
C ARG A 7 16.49 14.68 -3.58
N GLN A 8 17.15 14.48 -2.44
CA GLN A 8 16.60 13.72 -1.32
C GLN A 8 15.27 14.31 -0.84
N ARG A 9 15.20 15.64 -0.68
CA ARG A 9 13.96 16.32 -0.27
C ARG A 9 12.83 16.14 -1.31
N GLN A 10 13.13 16.25 -2.61
CA GLN A 10 12.14 16.05 -3.67
C GLN A 10 11.65 14.61 -3.76
N MET A 11 12.54 13.62 -3.61
CA MET A 11 12.17 12.20 -3.56
C MET A 11 11.29 11.91 -2.34
N CYS A 12 11.70 12.33 -1.15
CA CYS A 12 10.88 12.19 0.06
C CYS A 12 9.49 12.84 -0.06
N ILE A 13 9.35 13.94 -0.81
CA ILE A 13 8.05 14.60 -1.05
C ILE A 13 7.21 13.79 -2.05
N ARG A 14 7.81 13.27 -3.12
CA ARG A 14 7.12 12.49 -4.15
C ARG A 14 6.58 11.18 -3.60
N ASP A 15 7.39 10.44 -2.84
CA ASP A 15 7.01 9.15 -2.25
C ASP A 15 5.88 9.32 -1.23
N ARG A 16 5.92 10.39 -0.43
CA ARG A 16 4.84 10.69 0.53
C ARG A 16 3.51 11.00 -0.14
N ARG A 17 3.53 11.77 -1.24
CA ARG A 17 2.30 12.07 -2.01
C ARG A 17 1.73 10.83 -2.69
N ARG A 18 2.61 9.88 -3.05
CA ARG A 18 2.21 8.64 -3.71
C ARG A 18 1.58 7.64 -2.75
N TYR A 19 2.15 7.48 -1.55
CA TYR A 19 1.73 6.44 -0.60
C TYR A 19 0.98 6.97 0.62
N GLY A 20 1.05 8.24 0.91
CA GLY A 20 0.45 8.85 2.11
C GLY A 20 1.14 8.47 3.41
N VAL A 21 1.54 7.21 3.56
CA VAL A 21 2.32 6.65 4.68
C VAL A 21 3.63 6.08 4.16
N ILE A 22 4.71 6.28 4.89
CA ILE A 22 6.05 5.79 4.56
C ILE A 22 6.58 4.93 5.70
N CYS A 23 7.16 3.80 5.34
CA CYS A 23 7.94 2.94 6.22
C CYS A 23 9.09 2.31 5.41
N TRP A 24 10.10 1.79 6.10
CA TRP A 24 11.27 1.23 5.42
C TRP A 24 10.92 0.10 4.45
N ARG A 25 9.96 -0.77 4.80
CA ARG A 25 9.50 -1.88 3.95
C ARG A 25 8.88 -1.43 2.63
N LEU A 26 8.19 -0.28 2.65
CA LEU A 26 7.61 0.30 1.44
C LEU A 26 8.70 0.82 0.53
N LEU A 27 9.67 1.55 1.09
CA LEU A 27 10.77 2.14 0.33
C LEU A 27 11.77 1.10 -0.19
N ALA A 28 11.93 -0.03 0.50
CA ALA A 28 12.73 -1.16 0.02
C ALA A 28 12.19 -1.80 -1.28
N ARG A 29 10.98 -1.45 -1.73
CA ARG A 29 10.41 -1.87 -3.02
C ARG A 29 10.71 -0.88 -4.15
N GLU A 30 11.07 0.34 -3.81
CA GLU A 30 11.46 1.35 -4.76
C GLU A 30 12.87 1.06 -5.31
N SER A 31 13.27 1.80 -6.33
CA SER A 31 14.55 1.56 -7.00
C SER A 31 15.76 1.77 -6.08
N ASP A 32 16.88 1.09 -6.41
CA ASP A 32 18.19 1.18 -5.73
C ASP A 32 18.80 2.59 -5.73
N VAL A 33 18.12 3.57 -6.32
CA VAL A 33 18.53 4.99 -6.35
C VAL A 33 18.20 5.71 -5.04
N LEU A 34 17.42 5.07 -4.14
CA LEU A 34 17.09 5.69 -2.84
C LEU A 34 18.28 5.66 -1.89
N PRO A 35 18.51 6.76 -1.13
CA PRO A 35 19.47 6.75 -0.05
C PRO A 35 19.14 5.67 0.99
N PRO A 36 20.15 5.18 1.74
CA PRO A 36 19.92 4.26 2.84
C PRO A 36 18.88 4.78 3.83
N TRP A 37 18.04 3.90 4.37
CA TRP A 37 16.97 4.26 5.30
C TRP A 37 17.42 5.14 6.47
N ARG A 38 18.62 4.89 7.01
CA ARG A 38 19.21 5.69 8.09
C ARG A 38 19.36 7.18 7.73
N GLU A 39 19.70 7.47 6.48
CA GLU A 39 19.82 8.84 5.99
C GLU A 39 18.44 9.48 5.78
N LEU A 40 17.50 8.70 5.24
CA LEU A 40 16.11 9.13 5.07
C LEU A 40 15.45 9.43 6.41
N LEU A 41 15.69 8.63 7.45
CA LEU A 41 15.21 8.87 8.81
C LEU A 41 15.59 10.26 9.32
N ARG A 42 16.84 10.68 9.13
CA ARG A 42 17.28 12.02 9.54
C ARG A 42 16.49 13.12 8.84
N CYS A 43 16.13 12.91 7.57
CA CYS A 43 15.27 13.84 6.84
C CYS A 43 13.84 13.83 7.39
N TYR A 44 13.29 12.64 7.67
CA TYR A 44 11.93 12.51 8.20
C TYR A 44 11.79 13.14 9.58
N HIS A 45 12.73 12.93 10.50
CA HIS A 45 12.71 13.60 11.81
C HIS A 45 12.78 15.13 11.71
N ARG A 46 13.55 15.68 10.76
CA ARG A 46 13.56 17.12 10.52
C ARG A 46 12.22 17.64 9.99
N LEU A 47 11.57 16.88 9.13
CA LEU A 47 10.25 17.23 8.58
C LEU A 47 9.16 17.12 9.64
N GLU A 48 9.27 16.12 10.52
CA GLU A 48 8.39 15.96 11.67
C GLU A 48 8.53 17.11 12.65
N ALA A 49 9.77 17.49 12.99
CA ALA A 49 10.05 18.65 13.85
C ALA A 49 9.48 19.97 13.29
N ARG A 50 9.32 20.05 11.96
CA ARG A 50 8.67 21.21 11.29
C ARG A 50 7.16 21.07 11.18
N GLY A 51 6.58 19.95 11.61
CA GLY A 51 5.16 19.67 11.47
C GLY A 51 4.70 19.31 10.05
N GLU A 52 5.63 19.12 9.10
CA GLU A 52 5.33 18.76 7.71
C GLU A 52 4.82 17.30 7.57
N ILE A 53 5.18 16.45 8.51
CA ILE A 53 4.74 15.06 8.60
C ILE A 53 4.46 14.68 10.06
N ARG A 54 3.87 13.49 10.25
CA ARG A 54 3.60 12.92 11.56
C ARG A 54 4.26 11.55 11.67
N GLY A 55 5.07 11.34 12.71
CA GLY A 55 5.54 10.03 13.11
C GLY A 55 4.45 9.27 13.88
N GLY A 56 4.41 7.96 13.74
CA GLY A 56 3.44 7.12 14.42
C GLY A 56 3.44 5.68 13.94
N ARG A 57 2.45 4.91 14.38
CA ARG A 57 2.18 3.55 13.89
C ARG A 57 0.88 3.55 13.11
N PHE A 58 0.98 3.64 11.79
CA PHE A 58 -0.15 3.74 10.88
C PHE A 58 -0.54 2.40 10.29
N ILE A 59 0.43 1.49 10.09
CA ILE A 59 0.24 0.16 9.53
C ILE A 59 0.57 -0.85 10.63
N ALA A 60 -0.43 -1.64 11.01
CA ALA A 60 -0.28 -2.69 12.02
C ALA A 60 0.71 -3.78 11.55
N GLY A 61 1.42 -4.41 12.49
CA GLY A 61 2.34 -5.51 12.20
C GLY A 61 3.67 -5.11 11.54
N LEU A 62 3.89 -3.83 11.23
CA LEU A 62 5.18 -3.35 10.73
C LEU A 62 6.04 -2.79 11.87
N ALA A 63 7.24 -3.36 12.00
CA ALA A 63 8.26 -2.83 12.91
C ALA A 63 8.94 -1.58 12.31
N GLY A 64 9.49 -0.75 13.20
CA GLY A 64 10.21 0.46 12.84
C GLY A 64 9.33 1.70 12.76
N GLU A 65 9.99 2.82 12.48
CA GLU A 65 9.35 4.12 12.40
C GLU A 65 8.53 4.25 11.11
N GLN A 66 7.36 4.86 11.24
CA GLN A 66 6.46 5.15 10.13
C GLN A 66 6.12 6.63 10.17
N PHE A 67 6.02 7.24 9.00
CA PHE A 67 5.69 8.65 8.85
C PHE A 67 4.53 8.81 7.88
N ALA A 68 3.64 9.75 8.16
CA ALA A 68 2.49 10.04 7.32
C ALA A 68 2.33 11.54 7.06
N LEU A 69 1.76 11.87 5.93
CA LEU A 69 1.28 13.23 5.68
C LEU A 69 0.10 13.54 6.63
N PRO A 70 -0.03 14.79 7.12
CA PRO A 70 -1.18 15.18 7.97
C PRO A 70 -2.52 14.84 7.35
N GLU A 71 -2.70 15.10 6.05
CA GLU A 71 -3.90 14.76 5.29
C GLU A 71 -4.14 13.25 5.19
N ALA A 72 -3.09 12.44 5.06
CA ALA A 72 -3.21 10.98 5.06
C ALA A 72 -3.68 10.46 6.44
N VAL A 73 -3.24 11.07 7.53
CA VAL A 73 -3.72 10.72 8.89
C VAL A 73 -5.22 11.00 9.03
N VAL A 74 -5.69 12.11 8.48
CA VAL A 74 -7.13 12.45 8.47
C VAL A 74 -7.91 11.40 7.68
N LEU A 75 -7.47 11.04 6.47
CA LEU A 75 -8.09 10.03 5.64
C LEU A 75 -8.11 8.65 6.31
N LEU A 76 -7.00 8.23 6.92
CA LEU A 76 -6.92 6.96 7.66
C LEU A 76 -7.95 6.90 8.80
N ARG A 77 -8.14 8.01 9.52
CA ARG A 77 -9.16 8.10 10.58
C ARG A 77 -10.58 8.03 10.03
N GLN A 78 -10.85 8.67 8.89
CA GLN A 78 -12.14 8.62 8.20
C GLN A 78 -12.45 7.19 7.74
N VAL A 79 -11.51 6.54 7.05
CA VAL A 79 -11.66 5.16 6.58
C VAL A 79 -11.88 4.20 7.76
N ARG A 80 -11.14 4.36 8.86
CA ARG A 80 -11.32 3.52 10.06
C ARG A 80 -12.69 3.65 10.71
N ARG A 81 -13.36 4.81 10.57
CA ARG A 81 -14.70 5.07 11.14
C ARG A 81 -15.83 4.70 10.19
N ARG A 82 -15.49 4.43 8.93
CA ARG A 82 -16.49 4.06 7.94
C ARG A 82 -16.97 2.65 8.20
N GLU A 83 -18.28 2.47 8.25
CA GLU A 83 -18.89 1.15 8.29
C GLU A 83 -18.64 0.40 6.98
N PRO A 84 -18.28 -0.89 7.04
CA PRO A 84 -18.13 -1.72 5.85
C PRO A 84 -19.45 -1.79 5.08
N ASP A 85 -19.44 -1.51 3.79
CA ASP A 85 -20.61 -1.55 2.90
C ASP A 85 -20.56 -2.72 1.89
N GLY A 86 -19.51 -3.55 1.98
CA GLY A 86 -19.29 -4.69 1.09
C GLY A 86 -18.78 -4.31 -0.29
N THR A 87 -18.33 -3.06 -0.50
CA THR A 87 -17.82 -2.59 -1.78
C THR A 87 -16.66 -3.45 -2.27
N LEU A 88 -16.81 -4.00 -3.48
CA LEU A 88 -15.81 -4.83 -4.15
C LEU A 88 -15.04 -4.00 -5.18
N GLN A 89 -13.70 -4.03 -5.09
CA GLN A 89 -12.80 -3.37 -6.03
C GLN A 89 -11.79 -4.36 -6.60
N VAL A 90 -11.60 -4.35 -7.92
CA VAL A 90 -10.57 -5.14 -8.61
C VAL A 90 -9.36 -4.26 -8.85
N VAL A 91 -8.18 -4.79 -8.54
CA VAL A 91 -6.89 -4.12 -8.72
C VAL A 91 -5.99 -5.03 -9.55
N SER A 92 -5.30 -4.48 -10.54
CA SER A 92 -4.26 -5.21 -11.27
C SER A 92 -3.11 -5.59 -10.35
N ALA A 93 -2.52 -6.75 -10.54
CA ALA A 93 -1.33 -7.14 -9.78
C ALA A 93 -0.11 -6.24 -10.05
N GLY A 94 -0.09 -5.54 -11.19
CA GLY A 94 0.92 -4.53 -11.53
C GLY A 94 0.68 -3.17 -10.88
N ASP A 95 -0.47 -2.96 -10.24
CA ASP A 95 -0.78 -1.71 -9.57
C ASP A 95 0.09 -1.50 -8.32
N PRO A 96 0.61 -0.29 -8.06
CA PRO A 96 1.32 0.04 -6.82
C PRO A 96 0.55 -0.27 -5.54
N LEU A 97 -0.77 -0.32 -5.59
CA LEU A 97 -1.65 -0.73 -4.48
C LEU A 97 -1.63 -2.24 -4.20
N ASN A 98 -0.98 -3.05 -5.05
CA ASN A 98 -0.73 -4.45 -4.74
C ASN A 98 0.30 -4.59 -3.61
N LEU A 99 -0.18 -4.60 -2.39
CA LEU A 99 0.64 -4.64 -1.17
C LEU A 99 0.72 -6.05 -0.56
N ILE A 100 0.03 -7.05 -1.13
CA ILE A 100 0.02 -8.44 -0.64
C ILE A 100 1.42 -9.05 -0.77
N GLY A 101 1.87 -9.73 0.27
CA GLY A 101 3.19 -10.35 0.34
C GLY A 101 4.34 -9.35 0.45
N SER A 102 4.04 -8.05 0.57
CA SER A 102 5.04 -7.00 0.83
C SER A 102 4.77 -6.25 2.13
N LEU A 103 3.67 -5.54 2.22
CA LEU A 103 3.22 -4.86 3.44
C LEU A 103 2.10 -5.65 4.12
N LEU A 104 1.19 -6.20 3.35
CA LEU A 104 0.11 -7.04 3.85
C LEU A 104 0.54 -8.51 3.92
N PRO A 105 -0.01 -9.30 4.86
CA PRO A 105 0.21 -10.74 4.92
C PRO A 105 -0.22 -11.44 3.62
N GLY A 106 0.33 -12.62 3.38
CA GLY A 106 -0.02 -13.47 2.25
C GLY A 106 1.15 -13.69 1.28
N ALA A 107 0.94 -14.58 0.32
CA ALA A 107 1.90 -14.84 -0.75
C ALA A 107 1.95 -13.66 -1.73
N LYS A 108 3.15 -13.30 -2.18
CA LYS A 108 3.32 -12.21 -3.16
C LYS A 108 2.59 -12.54 -4.46
N VAL A 109 1.76 -11.63 -4.92
CA VAL A 109 1.10 -11.71 -6.23
C VAL A 109 2.00 -11.05 -7.27
N PRO A 110 2.57 -11.81 -8.23
CA PRO A 110 3.45 -11.26 -9.24
C PRO A 110 2.73 -10.22 -10.12
N ALA A 111 3.43 -9.14 -10.46
CA ALA A 111 2.95 -8.08 -11.37
C ALA A 111 2.95 -8.56 -12.82
N VAL A 112 2.14 -9.57 -13.14
CA VAL A 112 1.98 -10.15 -14.47
C VAL A 112 0.62 -9.76 -15.03
N ILE A 113 0.57 -9.49 -16.33
CA ILE A 113 -0.67 -9.17 -17.05
C ILE A 113 -1.69 -10.29 -16.82
N GLY A 114 -2.91 -9.90 -16.44
CA GLY A 114 -4.00 -10.83 -16.16
C GLY A 114 -4.06 -11.34 -14.70
N ASN A 115 -3.02 -11.13 -13.89
CA ASN A 115 -3.13 -11.33 -12.45
C ASN A 115 -3.90 -10.16 -11.82
N ARG A 116 -4.86 -10.47 -10.97
CA ARG A 116 -5.78 -9.50 -10.36
C ARG A 116 -6.01 -9.83 -8.90
N LEU A 117 -6.30 -8.80 -8.13
CA LEU A 117 -6.67 -8.86 -6.73
C LEU A 117 -8.07 -8.29 -6.55
N LEU A 118 -8.86 -8.94 -5.70
CA LEU A 118 -10.17 -8.43 -5.29
C LEU A 118 -10.09 -7.99 -3.84
N TYR A 119 -10.50 -6.76 -3.61
CA TYR A 119 -10.65 -6.18 -2.29
C TYR A 119 -12.14 -6.02 -1.97
N ARG A 120 -12.51 -6.32 -0.71
CA ARG A 120 -13.79 -5.96 -0.13
C ARG A 120 -13.54 -5.01 1.04
N ASP A 121 -14.10 -3.81 0.95
CA ASP A 121 -13.88 -2.74 1.95
C ASP A 121 -12.39 -2.47 2.25
N GLY A 122 -11.53 -2.54 1.21
CA GLY A 122 -10.09 -2.37 1.34
C GLY A 122 -9.31 -3.58 1.86
N ILE A 123 -9.99 -4.69 2.19
CA ILE A 123 -9.37 -5.94 2.64
C ILE A 123 -9.25 -6.88 1.43
N PRO A 124 -8.06 -7.45 1.15
CA PRO A 124 -7.91 -8.38 0.06
C PRO A 124 -8.63 -9.71 0.39
N VAL A 125 -9.56 -10.14 -0.48
CA VAL A 125 -10.41 -11.32 -0.26
C VAL A 125 -10.17 -12.43 -1.26
N ALA A 126 -9.73 -12.12 -2.48
CA ALA A 126 -9.42 -13.12 -3.49
C ALA A 126 -8.34 -12.63 -4.46
N VAL A 127 -7.67 -13.57 -5.09
CA VAL A 127 -6.68 -13.30 -6.15
C VAL A 127 -6.93 -14.21 -7.34
N ARG A 128 -6.64 -13.72 -8.53
CA ARG A 128 -6.54 -14.50 -9.77
C ARG A 128 -5.11 -14.45 -10.25
N MET A 129 -4.46 -15.64 -10.35
CA MET A 129 -3.10 -15.78 -10.83
C MET A 129 -3.03 -16.89 -11.87
N ALA A 130 -2.47 -16.61 -13.03
CA ALA A 130 -2.34 -17.60 -14.14
C ALA A 130 -3.66 -18.35 -14.42
N GLY A 131 -4.79 -17.63 -14.41
CA GLY A 131 -6.12 -18.19 -14.64
C GLY A 131 -6.73 -18.95 -13.45
N ARG A 132 -5.98 -19.18 -12.37
CA ARG A 132 -6.45 -19.84 -11.15
C ARG A 132 -6.92 -18.82 -10.12
N TYR A 133 -7.88 -19.22 -9.28
CA TYR A 133 -8.43 -18.40 -8.20
C TYR A 133 -7.98 -18.94 -6.85
N ALA A 134 -7.60 -18.04 -5.95
CA ALA A 134 -7.35 -18.35 -4.55
C ALA A 134 -8.12 -17.35 -3.68
N TYR A 135 -8.79 -17.88 -2.65
CA TYR A 135 -9.54 -17.07 -1.68
C TYR A 135 -8.66 -16.87 -0.45
N LEU A 136 -8.58 -15.65 0.02
CA LEU A 136 -7.68 -15.23 1.11
C LEU A 136 -8.39 -15.21 2.46
N VAL A 137 -9.71 -15.33 2.43
CA VAL A 137 -10.60 -15.35 3.60
C VAL A 137 -11.60 -16.50 3.46
N GLU A 138 -12.14 -16.97 4.58
CA GLU A 138 -13.27 -17.89 4.58
C GLU A 138 -14.47 -17.23 3.92
N THR A 139 -15.15 -17.95 3.03
CA THR A 139 -16.21 -17.38 2.21
C THR A 139 -17.21 -18.44 1.77
N SER A 140 -18.45 -18.05 1.50
CA SER A 140 -19.51 -18.91 0.99
C SER A 140 -19.28 -19.27 -0.48
N ALA A 141 -19.88 -20.35 -0.95
CA ALA A 141 -19.86 -20.74 -2.36
C ALA A 141 -20.47 -19.66 -3.27
N GLN A 142 -21.48 -18.96 -2.78
CA GLN A 142 -22.14 -17.85 -3.49
C GLN A 142 -21.19 -16.65 -3.66
N ASP A 143 -20.45 -16.28 -2.61
CA ASP A 143 -19.46 -15.22 -2.69
C ASP A 143 -18.32 -15.60 -3.64
N GLN A 144 -17.84 -16.85 -3.58
CA GLN A 144 -16.79 -17.33 -4.46
C GLN A 144 -17.17 -17.17 -5.94
N GLU A 145 -18.39 -17.55 -6.32
CA GLU A 145 -18.85 -17.39 -7.69
C GLU A 145 -18.98 -15.91 -8.09
N SER A 146 -19.55 -15.07 -7.23
CA SER A 146 -19.65 -13.63 -7.42
C SER A 146 -18.26 -12.99 -7.61
N TRP A 147 -17.28 -13.34 -6.77
CA TRP A 147 -15.92 -12.83 -6.83
C TRP A 147 -15.15 -13.29 -8.06
N ARG A 148 -15.37 -14.53 -8.49
CA ARG A 148 -14.82 -15.04 -9.78
C ARG A 148 -15.32 -14.22 -10.95
N GLN A 149 -16.62 -13.98 -11.02
CA GLN A 149 -17.23 -13.19 -12.09
C GLN A 149 -16.70 -11.74 -12.07
N LYS A 150 -16.53 -11.13 -10.91
CA LYS A 150 -15.96 -9.80 -10.76
C LYS A 150 -14.52 -9.75 -11.26
N LEU A 151 -13.67 -10.73 -10.86
CA LEU A 151 -12.28 -10.85 -11.31
C LEU A 151 -12.12 -11.12 -12.81
N LEU A 152 -13.16 -11.62 -13.48
CA LEU A 152 -13.18 -11.87 -14.92
C LEU A 152 -13.61 -10.62 -15.72
N ARG A 153 -14.63 -9.91 -15.25
CA ARG A 153 -15.36 -8.89 -16.01
C ARG A 153 -14.79 -7.48 -15.91
N ASP A 154 -14.07 -7.15 -14.85
CA ASP A 154 -13.57 -5.79 -14.66
C ASP A 154 -12.40 -5.54 -15.63
N PRO A 155 -12.58 -4.73 -16.68
CA PRO A 155 -11.48 -4.37 -17.58
C PRO A 155 -10.45 -3.52 -16.82
N LEU A 156 -9.20 -3.65 -17.22
CA LEU A 156 -8.10 -2.77 -16.78
C LEU A 156 -8.34 -1.34 -17.22
#